data_c6f29a43f52dc747f24c053a4b3426dd
#
_entry.id   c6f29a43f52dc747f24c053a4b3426dd
#
_cell.length_a   1.000
_cell.length_b   1.000
_cell.length_c   1.000
_cell.angle_alpha   90.00
_cell.angle_beta   90.00
_cell.angle_gamma   90.00
#
_symmetry.space_group_name_H-M   'P 1'
#
loop_
_entity.id
_entity.type
_entity.pdbx_description
1 polymer ?
#
loop_
_entity_poly.entity_id
_entity_poly.type
_entity_poly.pdbx_seq_one_letter_code
_entity_poly.pdbx_strand_id
1 'polypeptide(L)'
;MPAPLPPLPSPPSDAVADAPSVQVVSGPGHRLRLTLLMAGACLPILGAVLIAPVLPKMHDHFAHVPGVDALVPMALTIPALSLALLAPFAGVVVDRLGRKRLLIVSTVVYALFGTAPLWLDSLGAIVASRALVGVTEAAIMTCCTTLIGDYYTGRQRDRYLAMQTMCAAISATAFLLVGGAAGSAGWRVPFWAYAVSLLLAPAMAAFLPQPRPDDRSKALSPTVPDVMGKRPFPWRPLAGTCALTVFGAVLFYTLQVEMSFLLDDMGVTETGMIGLAAAITSAAIVVGSVVFTRTGRTPQAWLPTAFGLCAAGFAVVWLAPNPVVLTIGAVINCLGGGIMLPSLLTLAMSKLEFADRGRGIGLWTGSFFLGQFLCPLVVVALTSVVGSTAASMGVLALSGAVASAALGLAARRRAGVAPAPVQQIAG
;
A
#
# COMPACT_ATOMS: atom_id res chain seq x y z
N MET A 1 -19.44 65.34 -10.60
CA MET A 1 -19.41 64.16 -11.43
C MET A 1 -17.95 63.88 -11.82
N PRO A 2 -17.33 62.80 -11.39
CA PRO A 2 -15.99 62.44 -11.84
C PRO A 2 -16.06 61.88 -13.27
N ALA A 3 -15.08 62.21 -14.10
CA ALA A 3 -14.97 61.79 -15.47
C ALA A 3 -14.80 60.27 -15.62
N PRO A 4 -15.35 59.64 -16.69
CA PRO A 4 -15.20 58.19 -16.91
C PRO A 4 -13.75 57.83 -17.23
N LEU A 5 -13.29 56.74 -16.62
CA LEU A 5 -11.96 56.14 -16.86
C LEU A 5 -11.83 55.68 -18.33
N PRO A 6 -10.64 55.86 -18.95
CA PRO A 6 -10.42 55.36 -20.31
C PRO A 6 -10.49 53.81 -20.37
N PRO A 7 -10.97 53.25 -21.50
CA PRO A 7 -11.04 51.80 -21.68
C PRO A 7 -9.65 51.15 -21.65
N LEU A 8 -9.51 50.02 -20.96
CA LEU A 8 -8.30 49.22 -20.93
C LEU A 8 -7.93 48.73 -22.34
N PRO A 9 -6.64 48.75 -22.73
CA PRO A 9 -6.23 48.25 -24.03
C PRO A 9 -6.54 46.75 -24.13
N SER A 10 -7.14 46.37 -25.26
CA SER A 10 -7.39 44.97 -25.59
C SER A 10 -6.08 44.19 -25.65
N PRO A 11 -6.02 42.94 -25.10
CA PRO A 11 -4.81 42.15 -25.17
C PRO A 11 -4.48 41.85 -26.65
N PRO A 12 -3.16 41.81 -27.04
CA PRO A 12 -2.76 41.50 -28.40
C PRO A 12 -3.26 40.11 -28.78
N SER A 13 -3.87 40.00 -29.95
CA SER A 13 -4.48 38.76 -30.48
C SER A 13 -3.47 37.62 -30.74
N ASP A 14 -2.18 37.90 -30.69
CA ASP A 14 -1.12 36.97 -31.00
C ASP A 14 -0.60 36.20 -29.77
N ALA A 15 -1.11 36.49 -28.58
CA ALA A 15 -0.70 35.79 -27.34
C ALA A 15 -1.41 34.42 -27.11
N VAL A 16 -2.33 34.02 -27.98
CA VAL A 16 -3.08 32.75 -27.83
C VAL A 16 -2.48 31.61 -28.69
N ALA A 17 -1.50 31.90 -29.54
CA ALA A 17 -1.02 30.93 -30.54
C ALA A 17 0.14 30.01 -30.10
N ASP A 18 0.77 30.22 -28.93
CA ASP A 18 1.95 29.44 -28.50
C ASP A 18 1.81 28.83 -27.10
N ALA A 19 0.66 28.21 -26.81
CA ALA A 19 0.65 27.20 -25.75
C ALA A 19 1.38 25.96 -26.32
N PRO A 20 2.56 25.57 -25.75
CA PRO A 20 3.28 24.41 -26.24
C PRO A 20 2.33 23.21 -26.15
N SER A 21 1.99 22.65 -27.28
CA SER A 21 1.24 21.41 -27.40
C SER A 21 2.04 20.33 -26.66
N VAL A 22 1.62 20.00 -25.45
CA VAL A 22 2.13 18.86 -24.69
C VAL A 22 1.94 17.66 -25.58
N GLN A 23 3.03 17.13 -26.13
CA GLN A 23 2.98 15.94 -26.98
C GLN A 23 2.39 14.80 -26.13
N VAL A 24 1.09 14.60 -26.27
CA VAL A 24 0.45 13.36 -25.88
C VAL A 24 1.19 12.26 -26.66
N VAL A 25 1.87 11.37 -25.97
CA VAL A 25 2.59 10.24 -26.60
C VAL A 25 1.54 9.25 -27.13
N SER A 26 0.84 9.65 -28.19
CA SER A 26 -0.10 8.85 -28.96
C SER A 26 0.64 8.24 -30.15
N GLY A 27 1.51 7.26 -29.90
CA GLY A 27 2.23 6.54 -30.92
C GLY A 27 1.98 5.03 -30.85
N PRO A 28 2.30 4.28 -31.94
CA PRO A 28 2.27 2.82 -31.91
C PRO A 28 3.23 2.35 -30.80
N GLY A 29 2.70 1.72 -29.74
CA GLY A 29 3.47 1.31 -28.55
C GLY A 29 2.97 1.92 -27.23
N HIS A 30 2.05 2.88 -27.26
CA HIS A 30 1.43 3.44 -26.07
C HIS A 30 0.82 2.36 -25.14
N ARG A 31 0.05 1.43 -25.72
CA ARG A 31 -0.57 0.32 -24.97
C ARG A 31 0.49 -0.57 -24.33
N LEU A 32 1.55 -0.92 -25.07
CA LEU A 32 2.64 -1.76 -24.55
C LEU A 32 3.37 -1.08 -23.37
N ARG A 33 3.68 0.21 -23.50
CA ARG A 33 4.31 0.98 -22.40
C ARG A 33 3.46 0.98 -21.13
N LEU A 34 2.17 1.23 -21.29
CA LEU A 34 1.23 1.20 -20.19
C LEU A 34 1.15 -0.19 -19.55
N THR A 35 1.03 -1.26 -20.35
CA THR A 35 1.00 -2.63 -19.87
C THR A 35 2.28 -2.99 -19.10
N LEU A 36 3.46 -2.59 -19.59
CA LEU A 36 4.73 -2.83 -18.90
C LEU A 36 4.80 -2.10 -17.54
N LEU A 37 4.30 -0.87 -17.46
CA LEU A 37 4.25 -0.14 -16.20
C LEU A 37 3.23 -0.73 -15.22
N MET A 38 2.07 -1.21 -15.71
CA MET A 38 1.09 -1.92 -14.90
C MET A 38 1.66 -3.25 -14.38
N ALA A 39 2.29 -4.05 -15.26
CA ALA A 39 2.94 -5.30 -14.87
C ALA A 39 4.07 -5.07 -13.85
N GLY A 40 4.90 -4.03 -14.05
CA GLY A 40 5.91 -3.63 -13.08
C GLY A 40 5.33 -3.25 -11.72
N ALA A 41 4.22 -2.51 -11.72
CA ALA A 41 3.53 -2.12 -10.49
C ALA A 41 2.89 -3.30 -9.73
N CYS A 42 2.68 -4.44 -10.38
CA CYS A 42 2.19 -5.66 -9.72
C CYS A 42 3.31 -6.46 -9.02
N LEU A 43 4.60 -6.24 -9.35
CA LEU A 43 5.72 -6.98 -8.74
C LEU A 43 5.81 -6.79 -7.22
N PRO A 44 5.69 -5.58 -6.63
CA PRO A 44 5.67 -5.42 -5.18
C PRO A 44 4.50 -6.15 -4.50
N ILE A 45 3.36 -6.27 -5.20
CA ILE A 45 2.20 -7.02 -4.68
C ILE A 45 2.48 -8.53 -4.69
N LEU A 46 3.14 -9.04 -5.75
CA LEU A 46 3.59 -10.43 -5.79
C LEU A 46 4.47 -10.74 -4.58
N GLY A 47 5.46 -9.88 -4.28
CA GLY A 47 6.33 -10.03 -3.13
C GLY A 47 5.60 -10.04 -1.79
N ALA A 48 4.55 -9.25 -1.66
CA ALA A 48 3.82 -9.07 -0.42
C ALA A 48 2.86 -10.24 -0.07
N VAL A 49 2.37 -11.01 -1.07
CA VAL A 49 1.27 -11.96 -0.81
C VAL A 49 1.51 -13.38 -1.30
N LEU A 50 2.39 -13.58 -2.31
CA LEU A 50 2.53 -14.86 -3.01
C LEU A 50 2.84 -16.05 -2.08
N ILE A 51 3.70 -15.83 -1.08
CA ILE A 51 4.18 -16.89 -0.19
C ILE A 51 3.29 -17.10 1.05
N ALA A 52 2.29 -16.26 1.28
CA ALA A 52 1.44 -16.37 2.46
C ALA A 52 0.81 -17.78 2.62
N PRO A 53 0.27 -18.42 1.56
CA PRO A 53 -0.33 -19.75 1.71
C PRO A 53 0.66 -20.87 2.05
N VAL A 54 1.96 -20.69 1.84
CA VAL A 54 2.99 -21.72 2.07
C VAL A 54 3.76 -21.51 3.37
N LEU A 55 3.45 -20.49 4.16
CA LEU A 55 4.12 -20.22 5.43
C LEU A 55 4.08 -21.42 6.41
N PRO A 56 2.95 -22.14 6.59
CA PRO A 56 2.94 -23.33 7.47
C PRO A 56 3.93 -24.41 7.00
N LYS A 57 3.94 -24.76 5.71
CA LYS A 57 4.90 -25.74 5.17
C LYS A 57 6.36 -25.29 5.31
N MET A 58 6.61 -23.98 5.20
CA MET A 58 7.93 -23.42 5.43
C MET A 58 8.30 -23.50 6.93
N HIS A 59 7.35 -23.25 7.83
CA HIS A 59 7.53 -23.39 9.26
C HIS A 59 7.91 -24.84 9.63
N ASP A 60 7.16 -25.82 9.12
CA ASP A 60 7.44 -27.25 9.36
C ASP A 60 8.84 -27.63 8.87
N HIS A 61 9.25 -27.16 7.68
CA HIS A 61 10.55 -27.43 7.10
C HIS A 61 11.70 -26.89 7.97
N PHE A 62 11.53 -25.75 8.62
CA PHE A 62 12.51 -25.09 9.48
C PHE A 62 12.22 -25.22 10.98
N ALA A 63 11.36 -26.17 11.39
CA ALA A 63 10.95 -26.32 12.79
C ALA A 63 12.12 -26.52 13.78
N HIS A 64 13.27 -26.96 13.29
CA HIS A 64 14.50 -27.13 14.07
C HIS A 64 15.28 -25.83 14.32
N VAL A 65 14.91 -24.72 13.66
CA VAL A 65 15.62 -23.42 13.75
C VAL A 65 15.10 -22.63 14.93
N PRO A 66 15.96 -22.17 15.86
CA PRO A 66 15.52 -21.31 16.95
C PRO A 66 14.86 -20.02 16.43
N GLY A 67 13.68 -19.69 16.95
CA GLY A 67 12.94 -18.49 16.56
C GLY A 67 12.15 -18.63 15.24
N VAL A 68 11.90 -19.85 14.79
CA VAL A 68 11.13 -20.15 13.56
C VAL A 68 9.77 -19.45 13.55
N ASP A 69 9.08 -19.38 14.71
CA ASP A 69 7.77 -18.74 14.87
C ASP A 69 7.76 -17.24 14.51
N ALA A 70 8.91 -16.58 14.67
CA ALA A 70 9.07 -15.19 14.25
C ALA A 70 9.67 -15.06 12.84
N LEU A 71 10.68 -15.89 12.52
CA LEU A 71 11.45 -15.76 11.28
C LEU A 71 10.64 -16.13 10.04
N VAL A 72 9.74 -17.12 10.12
CA VAL A 72 8.93 -17.53 8.96
C VAL A 72 7.90 -16.47 8.60
N PRO A 73 7.06 -15.94 9.51
CA PRO A 73 6.20 -14.79 9.18
C PRO A 73 7.01 -13.54 8.78
N MET A 74 8.21 -13.33 9.36
CA MET A 74 9.10 -12.25 8.94
C MET A 74 9.55 -12.40 7.48
N ALA A 75 9.76 -13.60 6.96
CA ALA A 75 10.11 -13.77 5.56
C ALA A 75 9.05 -13.18 4.60
N LEU A 76 7.78 -13.11 5.01
CA LEU A 76 6.72 -12.42 4.29
C LEU A 76 6.75 -10.91 4.53
N THR A 77 7.03 -10.45 5.75
CA THR A 77 6.82 -9.05 6.15
C THR A 77 8.07 -8.19 6.16
N ILE A 78 9.28 -8.77 6.15
CA ILE A 78 10.54 -8.01 6.12
C ILE A 78 10.70 -7.09 4.89
N PRO A 79 10.18 -7.40 3.69
CA PRO A 79 10.15 -6.45 2.59
C PRO A 79 9.47 -5.14 2.97
N ALA A 80 8.41 -5.20 3.79
CA ALA A 80 7.71 -4.02 4.26
C ALA A 80 8.58 -3.13 5.15
N LEU A 81 9.49 -3.68 5.96
CA LEU A 81 10.46 -2.89 6.71
C LEU A 81 11.37 -2.09 5.75
N SER A 82 11.87 -2.73 4.71
CA SER A 82 12.68 -2.06 3.70
C SER A 82 11.92 -0.93 3.02
N LEU A 83 10.64 -1.16 2.65
CA LEU A 83 9.76 -0.12 2.12
C LEU A 83 9.53 1.00 3.13
N ALA A 84 9.29 0.67 4.41
CA ALA A 84 9.08 1.67 5.46
C ALA A 84 10.28 2.62 5.61
N LEU A 85 11.48 2.08 5.59
CA LEU A 85 12.72 2.84 5.74
C LEU A 85 13.04 3.67 4.50
N LEU A 86 12.72 3.16 3.31
CA LEU A 86 13.07 3.82 2.04
C LEU A 86 12.00 4.78 1.54
N ALA A 87 10.72 4.61 1.91
CA ALA A 87 9.62 5.43 1.41
C ALA A 87 9.84 6.95 1.53
N PRO A 88 10.38 7.51 2.62
CA PRO A 88 10.64 8.94 2.72
C PRO A 88 11.70 9.45 1.74
N PHE A 89 12.61 8.59 1.28
CA PHE A 89 13.76 8.94 0.44
C PHE A 89 13.61 8.49 -1.01
N ALA A 90 12.61 7.64 -1.30
CA ALA A 90 12.45 6.98 -2.60
C ALA A 90 12.42 7.96 -3.78
N GLY A 91 11.74 9.08 -3.66
CA GLY A 91 11.69 10.11 -4.70
C GLY A 91 13.07 10.69 -5.03
N VAL A 92 13.86 11.03 -4.00
CA VAL A 92 15.23 11.60 -4.18
C VAL A 92 16.16 10.59 -4.85
N VAL A 93 16.09 9.33 -4.45
CA VAL A 93 16.91 8.25 -5.04
C VAL A 93 16.55 8.04 -6.52
N VAL A 94 15.27 7.98 -6.83
CA VAL A 94 14.74 7.82 -8.19
C VAL A 94 15.15 8.98 -9.10
N ASP A 95 15.14 10.20 -8.58
CA ASP A 95 15.52 11.39 -9.36
C ASP A 95 17.03 11.46 -9.64
N ARG A 96 17.87 10.98 -8.71
CA ARG A 96 19.34 10.96 -8.88
C ARG A 96 19.82 9.84 -9.80
N LEU A 97 19.27 8.64 -9.69
CA LEU A 97 19.74 7.46 -10.43
C LEU A 97 19.10 7.33 -11.83
N GLY A 98 18.02 8.07 -12.08
CA GLY A 98 17.26 8.02 -13.33
C GLY A 98 16.22 6.90 -13.36
N ARG A 99 14.96 7.30 -13.53
CA ARG A 99 13.75 6.47 -13.35
C ARG A 99 13.74 5.17 -14.15
N LYS A 100 14.05 5.22 -15.44
CA LYS A 100 14.09 4.05 -16.32
C LYS A 100 15.22 3.08 -15.94
N ARG A 101 16.45 3.61 -15.72
CA ARG A 101 17.61 2.77 -15.34
C ARG A 101 17.35 2.05 -14.02
N LEU A 102 16.89 2.80 -13.01
CA LEU A 102 16.61 2.24 -11.70
C LEU A 102 15.51 1.17 -11.78
N LEU A 103 14.43 1.40 -12.57
CA LEU A 103 13.37 0.42 -12.77
C LEU A 103 13.93 -0.90 -13.34
N ILE A 104 14.73 -0.84 -14.40
CA ILE A 104 15.28 -2.04 -15.06
C ILE A 104 16.21 -2.79 -14.12
N VAL A 105 17.17 -2.10 -13.47
CA VAL A 105 18.10 -2.72 -12.54
C VAL A 105 17.35 -3.35 -11.36
N SER A 106 16.40 -2.61 -10.76
CA SER A 106 15.62 -3.13 -9.65
C SER A 106 14.78 -4.34 -10.04
N THR A 107 14.24 -4.39 -11.29
CA THR A 107 13.45 -5.53 -11.77
C THR A 107 14.33 -6.78 -11.94
N VAL A 108 15.58 -6.65 -12.40
CA VAL A 108 16.54 -7.77 -12.48
C VAL A 108 16.96 -8.25 -11.09
N VAL A 109 17.31 -7.30 -10.21
CA VAL A 109 17.73 -7.61 -8.83
C VAL A 109 16.58 -8.23 -8.03
N TYR A 110 15.32 -7.77 -8.27
CA TYR A 110 14.11 -8.36 -7.72
C TYR A 110 13.96 -9.85 -8.09
N ALA A 111 14.22 -10.21 -9.37
CA ALA A 111 14.21 -11.61 -9.78
C ALA A 111 15.28 -12.42 -9.05
N LEU A 112 16.50 -11.90 -8.96
CA LEU A 112 17.63 -12.59 -8.35
C LEU A 112 17.36 -12.92 -6.87
N PHE A 113 16.98 -11.92 -6.08
CA PHE A 113 16.71 -12.11 -4.65
C PHE A 113 15.34 -12.76 -4.40
N GLY A 114 14.35 -12.54 -5.27
CA GLY A 114 13.04 -13.17 -5.16
C GLY A 114 13.08 -14.67 -5.40
N THR A 115 13.95 -15.15 -6.32
CA THR A 115 14.15 -16.57 -6.58
C THR A 115 15.18 -17.22 -5.64
N ALA A 116 15.93 -16.45 -4.85
CA ALA A 116 16.97 -16.97 -3.96
C ALA A 116 16.51 -18.11 -3.02
N PRO A 117 15.27 -18.13 -2.47
CA PRO A 117 14.80 -19.25 -1.65
C PRO A 117 14.72 -20.60 -2.37
N LEU A 118 14.84 -20.64 -3.70
CA LEU A 118 14.90 -21.91 -4.46
C LEU A 118 16.17 -22.72 -4.16
N TRP A 119 17.27 -22.05 -3.79
CA TRP A 119 18.57 -22.65 -3.55
C TRP A 119 19.19 -22.30 -2.19
N LEU A 120 18.50 -21.48 -1.38
CA LEU A 120 18.94 -21.19 -0.01
C LEU A 120 18.35 -22.21 0.96
N ASP A 121 19.20 -22.76 1.84
CA ASP A 121 18.81 -23.73 2.86
C ASP A 121 18.80 -23.12 4.28
N SER A 122 19.26 -21.89 4.43
CA SER A 122 19.23 -21.17 5.71
C SER A 122 18.05 -20.20 5.79
N LEU A 123 17.20 -20.34 6.82
CA LEU A 123 16.07 -19.45 7.04
C LEU A 123 16.51 -17.98 7.19
N GLY A 124 17.63 -17.72 7.88
CA GLY A 124 18.19 -16.38 8.01
C GLY A 124 18.61 -15.78 6.66
N ALA A 125 19.22 -16.58 5.77
CA ALA A 125 19.60 -16.16 4.42
C ALA A 125 18.34 -15.88 3.56
N ILE A 126 17.27 -16.67 3.72
CA ILE A 126 15.99 -16.44 3.07
C ILE A 126 15.42 -15.08 3.54
N VAL A 127 15.34 -14.83 4.84
CA VAL A 127 14.86 -13.54 5.38
C VAL A 127 15.70 -12.38 4.87
N ALA A 128 17.03 -12.51 4.82
CA ALA A 128 17.90 -11.48 4.26
C ALA A 128 17.63 -11.22 2.78
N SER A 129 17.43 -12.27 1.97
CA SER A 129 17.06 -12.13 0.55
C SER A 129 15.72 -11.39 0.40
N ARG A 130 14.75 -11.64 1.27
CA ARG A 130 13.46 -10.95 1.29
C ARG A 130 13.59 -9.47 1.64
N ALA A 131 14.50 -9.09 2.56
CA ALA A 131 14.79 -7.69 2.85
C ALA A 131 15.33 -6.96 1.60
N LEU A 132 16.19 -7.60 0.82
CA LEU A 132 16.70 -7.07 -0.45
C LEU A 132 15.61 -6.98 -1.54
N VAL A 133 14.68 -7.94 -1.57
CA VAL A 133 13.46 -7.84 -2.40
C VAL A 133 12.71 -6.56 -2.06
N GLY A 134 12.48 -6.25 -0.77
CA GLY A 134 11.78 -5.03 -0.35
C GLY A 134 12.49 -3.73 -0.79
N VAL A 135 13.83 -3.70 -0.81
CA VAL A 135 14.57 -2.55 -1.38
C VAL A 135 14.24 -2.35 -2.85
N THR A 136 14.19 -3.42 -3.63
CA THR A 136 13.86 -3.36 -5.06
C THR A 136 12.39 -3.03 -5.29
N GLU A 137 11.48 -3.52 -4.45
CA GLU A 137 10.05 -3.18 -4.47
C GLU A 137 9.80 -1.69 -4.28
N ALA A 138 10.49 -1.05 -3.32
CA ALA A 138 10.41 0.39 -3.11
C ALA A 138 10.81 1.18 -4.37
N ALA A 139 11.88 0.76 -5.04
CA ALA A 139 12.35 1.38 -6.26
C ALA A 139 11.37 1.16 -7.43
N ILE A 140 10.89 -0.09 -7.64
CA ILE A 140 9.96 -0.44 -8.71
C ILE A 140 8.66 0.34 -8.56
N MET A 141 8.05 0.33 -7.36
CA MET A 141 6.80 1.02 -7.08
C MET A 141 6.90 2.53 -7.37
N THR A 142 7.97 3.15 -6.89
CA THR A 142 8.20 4.59 -7.09
C THR A 142 8.48 4.91 -8.55
N CYS A 143 9.31 4.12 -9.24
CA CYS A 143 9.63 4.33 -10.65
C CYS A 143 8.39 4.16 -11.55
N CYS A 144 7.57 3.13 -11.35
CA CYS A 144 6.36 2.91 -12.15
C CYS A 144 5.39 4.09 -12.00
N THR A 145 5.13 4.54 -10.78
CA THR A 145 4.22 5.66 -10.49
C THR A 145 4.76 6.97 -11.08
N THR A 146 6.07 7.24 -10.95
CA THR A 146 6.67 8.48 -11.47
C THR A 146 6.75 8.47 -13.00
N LEU A 147 7.04 7.34 -13.65
CA LEU A 147 7.04 7.22 -15.10
C LEU A 147 5.64 7.40 -15.71
N ILE A 148 4.58 6.94 -15.04
CA ILE A 148 3.21 7.27 -15.44
C ILE A 148 3.01 8.81 -15.37
N GLY A 149 3.52 9.46 -14.33
CA GLY A 149 3.48 10.91 -14.21
C GLY A 149 4.27 11.67 -15.27
N ASP A 150 5.37 11.09 -15.78
CA ASP A 150 6.20 11.69 -16.84
C ASP A 150 5.62 11.51 -18.24
N TYR A 151 5.02 10.35 -18.51
CA TYR A 151 4.53 10.02 -19.85
C TYR A 151 3.11 10.52 -20.13
N TYR A 152 2.34 10.83 -19.07
CA TYR A 152 0.93 11.19 -19.19
C TYR A 152 0.59 12.42 -18.34
N THR A 153 -0.36 13.23 -18.83
CA THR A 153 -0.78 14.47 -18.18
C THR A 153 -2.30 14.55 -17.98
N GLY A 154 -2.76 15.42 -17.09
CA GLY A 154 -4.18 15.71 -16.86
C GLY A 154 -5.01 14.46 -16.55
N ARG A 155 -6.24 14.40 -17.07
CA ARG A 155 -7.18 13.29 -16.84
C ARG A 155 -6.64 11.92 -17.21
N GLN A 156 -5.74 11.84 -18.20
CA GLN A 156 -5.15 10.58 -18.64
C GLN A 156 -4.19 10.02 -17.58
N ARG A 157 -3.37 10.87 -16.98
CA ARG A 157 -2.51 10.51 -15.84
C ARG A 157 -3.33 9.98 -14.67
N ASP A 158 -4.38 10.71 -14.28
CA ASP A 158 -5.22 10.34 -13.13
C ASP A 158 -5.91 8.98 -13.38
N ARG A 159 -6.38 8.75 -14.62
CA ARG A 159 -6.97 7.47 -15.02
C ARG A 159 -5.97 6.32 -14.93
N TYR A 160 -4.71 6.52 -15.34
CA TYR A 160 -3.72 5.44 -15.33
C TYR A 160 -3.18 5.16 -13.92
N LEU A 161 -3.08 6.17 -13.06
CA LEU A 161 -2.77 5.96 -11.64
C LEU A 161 -3.90 5.20 -10.94
N ALA A 162 -5.16 5.52 -11.23
CA ALA A 162 -6.30 4.75 -10.72
C ALA A 162 -6.30 3.30 -11.24
N MET A 163 -5.96 3.11 -12.53
CA MET A 163 -5.84 1.78 -13.14
C MET A 163 -4.69 0.98 -12.51
N GLN A 164 -3.56 1.62 -12.18
CA GLN A 164 -2.44 0.99 -11.46
C GLN A 164 -2.90 0.44 -10.10
N THR A 165 -3.64 1.22 -9.33
CA THR A 165 -4.19 0.80 -8.04
C THR A 165 -5.16 -0.37 -8.20
N MET A 166 -6.01 -0.34 -9.23
CA MET A 166 -6.95 -1.42 -9.52
C MET A 166 -6.23 -2.71 -9.95
N CYS A 167 -5.22 -2.61 -10.82
CA CYS A 167 -4.37 -3.75 -11.20
C CYS A 167 -3.67 -4.35 -9.98
N ALA A 168 -3.15 -3.53 -9.08
CA ALA A 168 -2.53 -3.99 -7.83
C ALA A 168 -3.51 -4.79 -6.97
N ALA A 169 -4.74 -4.31 -6.79
CA ALA A 169 -5.75 -4.99 -5.99
C ALA A 169 -6.20 -6.34 -6.60
N ILE A 170 -6.40 -6.38 -7.91
CA ILE A 170 -6.73 -7.63 -8.64
C ILE A 170 -5.55 -8.62 -8.57
N SER A 171 -4.32 -8.12 -8.73
CA SER A 171 -3.10 -8.94 -8.66
C SER A 171 -2.92 -9.59 -7.29
N ALA A 172 -3.26 -8.92 -6.20
CA ALA A 172 -3.16 -9.50 -4.86
C ALA A 172 -4.00 -10.78 -4.74
N THR A 173 -5.26 -10.74 -5.19
CA THR A 173 -6.15 -11.91 -5.21
C THR A 173 -5.61 -13.01 -6.12
N ALA A 174 -5.15 -12.66 -7.32
CA ALA A 174 -4.61 -13.62 -8.27
C ALA A 174 -3.33 -14.29 -7.74
N PHE A 175 -2.41 -13.54 -7.13
CA PHE A 175 -1.16 -14.07 -6.61
C PHE A 175 -1.35 -14.98 -5.38
N LEU A 176 -2.39 -14.73 -4.56
CA LEU A 176 -2.75 -15.64 -3.48
C LEU A 176 -3.24 -16.99 -4.02
N LEU A 177 -4.04 -17.00 -5.08
CA LEU A 177 -4.48 -18.24 -5.75
C LEU A 177 -3.29 -18.95 -6.38
N VAL A 178 -2.44 -18.24 -7.10
CA VAL A 178 -1.24 -18.82 -7.75
C VAL A 178 -0.27 -19.36 -6.70
N GLY A 179 -0.04 -18.60 -5.60
CA GLY A 179 0.81 -19.02 -4.49
C GLY A 179 0.31 -20.27 -3.80
N GLY A 180 -1.00 -20.34 -3.55
CA GLY A 180 -1.65 -21.53 -2.99
C GLY A 180 -1.56 -22.75 -3.92
N ALA A 181 -1.90 -22.58 -5.19
CA ALA A 181 -1.82 -23.66 -6.18
C ALA A 181 -0.37 -24.15 -6.42
N ALA A 182 0.58 -23.23 -6.56
CA ALA A 182 1.99 -23.59 -6.68
C ALA A 182 2.55 -24.26 -5.42
N GLY A 183 2.08 -23.83 -4.25
CA GLY A 183 2.47 -24.39 -2.95
C GLY A 183 2.05 -25.83 -2.73
N SER A 184 1.06 -26.38 -3.48
CA SER A 184 0.71 -27.80 -3.42
C SER A 184 1.86 -28.69 -3.88
N ALA A 185 2.68 -28.23 -4.83
CA ALA A 185 3.87 -28.94 -5.31
C ALA A 185 5.12 -28.76 -4.41
N GLY A 186 5.08 -27.85 -3.43
CA GLY A 186 6.14 -27.61 -2.46
C GLY A 186 6.27 -26.13 -2.08
N TRP A 187 6.75 -25.85 -0.87
CA TRP A 187 6.85 -24.48 -0.35
C TRP A 187 7.80 -23.59 -1.16
N ARG A 188 8.78 -24.17 -1.86
CA ARG A 188 9.72 -23.44 -2.72
C ARG A 188 9.14 -23.05 -4.07
N VAL A 189 8.14 -23.79 -4.58
CA VAL A 189 7.63 -23.63 -5.96
C VAL A 189 7.08 -22.23 -6.24
N PRO A 190 6.33 -21.56 -5.34
CA PRO A 190 5.86 -20.20 -5.59
C PRO A 190 6.98 -19.20 -5.92
N PHE A 191 8.20 -19.39 -5.41
CA PHE A 191 9.30 -18.47 -5.67
C PHE A 191 9.75 -18.43 -7.14
N TRP A 192 9.39 -19.40 -7.97
CA TRP A 192 9.61 -19.34 -9.42
C TRP A 192 8.85 -18.19 -10.08
N ALA A 193 7.76 -17.71 -9.50
CA ALA A 193 7.01 -16.58 -10.05
C ALA A 193 7.82 -15.28 -10.12
N TYR A 194 8.84 -15.12 -9.26
CA TYR A 194 9.75 -13.97 -9.31
C TYR A 194 10.58 -13.93 -10.61
N ALA A 195 10.84 -15.09 -11.23
CA ALA A 195 11.57 -15.17 -12.50
C ALA A 195 10.85 -14.47 -13.66
N VAL A 196 9.53 -14.27 -13.57
CA VAL A 196 8.75 -13.51 -14.57
C VAL A 196 9.29 -12.10 -14.75
N SER A 197 9.85 -11.50 -13.69
CA SER A 197 10.44 -10.16 -13.78
C SER A 197 11.67 -10.09 -14.71
N LEU A 198 12.37 -11.21 -14.94
CA LEU A 198 13.45 -11.30 -15.94
C LEU A 198 12.95 -11.12 -17.37
N LEU A 199 11.69 -11.44 -17.66
CA LEU A 199 11.06 -11.19 -18.97
C LEU A 199 10.63 -9.71 -19.08
N LEU A 200 10.24 -9.08 -17.96
CA LEU A 200 9.82 -7.70 -17.96
C LEU A 200 11.00 -6.73 -18.12
N ALA A 201 12.16 -7.02 -17.52
CA ALA A 201 13.32 -6.14 -17.55
C ALA A 201 13.80 -5.79 -18.99
N PRO A 202 14.05 -6.76 -19.90
CA PRO A 202 14.45 -6.46 -21.28
C PRO A 202 13.32 -5.77 -22.07
N ALA A 203 12.06 -6.15 -21.83
CA ALA A 203 10.92 -5.48 -22.45
C ALA A 203 10.83 -4.01 -22.00
N MET A 204 11.02 -3.71 -20.71
CA MET A 204 11.09 -2.33 -20.20
C MET A 204 12.28 -1.58 -20.79
N ALA A 205 13.44 -2.23 -20.94
CA ALA A 205 14.62 -1.62 -21.54
C ALA A 205 14.38 -1.22 -23.01
N ALA A 206 13.73 -2.07 -23.78
CA ALA A 206 13.47 -1.87 -25.21
C ALA A 206 12.35 -0.85 -25.49
N PHE A 207 11.25 -0.91 -24.73
CA PHE A 207 10.01 -0.21 -25.09
C PHE A 207 9.69 1.03 -24.26
N LEU A 208 10.28 1.19 -23.06
CA LEU A 208 10.09 2.43 -22.30
C LEU A 208 11.05 3.51 -22.81
N PRO A 209 10.56 4.72 -23.12
CA PRO A 209 11.42 5.83 -23.50
C PRO A 209 12.18 6.37 -22.29
N GLN A 210 13.38 6.94 -22.52
CA GLN A 210 14.11 7.68 -21.49
C GLN A 210 13.46 9.06 -21.31
N PRO A 211 12.98 9.43 -20.13
CA PRO A 211 12.49 10.79 -19.87
C PRO A 211 13.62 11.80 -20.11
N ARG A 212 13.35 12.89 -20.86
CA ARG A 212 14.32 13.95 -21.11
C ARG A 212 14.39 14.90 -19.92
N PRO A 213 15.59 15.42 -19.56
CA PRO A 213 15.73 16.40 -18.48
C PRO A 213 14.90 17.69 -18.68
N ASP A 214 14.73 18.11 -19.94
CA ASP A 214 13.97 19.33 -20.28
C ASP A 214 12.47 19.22 -20.01
N ASP A 215 11.90 18.02 -20.04
CA ASP A 215 10.51 17.81 -19.69
C ASP A 215 10.26 17.98 -18.19
N ARG A 216 11.30 17.84 -17.36
CA ARG A 216 11.26 18.04 -15.91
C ARG A 216 11.10 19.52 -15.51
N SER A 217 11.81 20.43 -16.18
CA SER A 217 11.77 21.87 -15.85
C SER A 217 10.39 22.47 -16.14
N LYS A 218 9.68 21.95 -17.15
CA LYS A 218 8.33 22.40 -17.52
C LYS A 218 7.23 21.83 -16.61
N ALA A 219 7.43 20.63 -16.04
CA ALA A 219 6.45 19.98 -15.15
C ALA A 219 6.59 20.42 -13.68
N LEU A 220 7.76 20.96 -13.28
CA LEU A 220 8.10 21.33 -11.91
C LEU A 220 8.24 22.85 -11.69
N SER A 221 7.84 23.67 -12.66
CA SER A 221 7.73 25.11 -12.42
C SER A 221 6.34 25.44 -11.85
N PRO A 222 6.12 25.40 -10.53
CA PRO A 222 5.20 26.28 -9.92
C PRO A 222 5.90 27.63 -9.91
N THR A 223 5.46 28.54 -10.76
CA THR A 223 5.70 29.99 -10.61
C THR A 223 4.97 30.44 -9.36
N VAL A 224 5.42 29.99 -8.21
CA VAL A 224 5.10 30.61 -6.93
C VAL A 224 6.43 31.15 -6.43
N PRO A 225 6.59 32.47 -6.35
CA PRO A 225 7.76 33.07 -5.75
C PRO A 225 7.96 32.50 -4.34
N ASP A 226 9.18 32.10 -4.03
CA ASP A 226 9.63 31.64 -2.70
C ASP A 226 9.66 32.84 -1.70
N VAL A 227 8.50 33.50 -1.53
CA VAL A 227 8.34 34.72 -0.71
C VAL A 227 7.83 34.39 0.69
N MET A 228 7.42 33.14 0.96
CA MET A 228 7.01 32.74 2.30
C MET A 228 8.12 31.90 2.94
N GLY A 229 8.80 32.48 3.92
CA GLY A 229 9.86 31.85 4.71
C GLY A 229 9.51 30.41 5.09
N LYS A 230 10.54 29.54 5.10
CA LYS A 230 10.46 28.10 5.41
C LYS A 230 9.65 27.85 6.68
N ARG A 231 8.35 27.59 6.54
CA ARG A 231 7.53 27.17 7.69
C ARG A 231 8.00 25.81 8.17
N PRO A 232 8.07 25.59 9.49
CA PRO A 232 8.44 24.29 10.02
C PRO A 232 7.39 23.24 9.62
N PHE A 233 7.88 22.06 9.21
CA PHE A 233 7.01 20.93 8.82
C PHE A 233 6.06 20.54 9.96
N PRO A 234 4.77 20.26 9.70
CA PRO A 234 3.76 20.02 10.73
C PRO A 234 3.88 18.62 11.36
N TRP A 235 4.97 18.34 12.09
CA TRP A 235 5.26 17.04 12.71
C TRP A 235 4.19 16.56 13.67
N ARG A 236 3.72 17.45 14.57
CA ARG A 236 2.79 17.08 15.64
C ARG A 236 1.45 16.53 15.13
N PRO A 237 0.72 17.21 14.22
CA PRO A 237 -0.55 16.69 13.72
C PRO A 237 -0.37 15.45 12.85
N LEU A 238 0.76 15.32 12.13
CA LEU A 238 1.04 14.17 11.29
C LEU A 238 1.44 12.95 12.12
N ALA A 239 2.25 13.11 13.17
CA ALA A 239 2.72 12.02 14.03
C ALA A 239 1.56 11.20 14.63
N GLY A 240 0.52 11.87 15.12
CA GLY A 240 -0.68 11.17 15.63
C GLY A 240 -1.40 10.35 14.55
N THR A 241 -1.44 10.84 13.31
CA THR A 241 -2.02 10.08 12.19
C THR A 241 -1.12 8.93 11.79
N CYS A 242 0.21 9.13 11.77
CA CYS A 242 1.18 8.07 11.52
C CYS A 242 1.11 6.95 12.59
N ALA A 243 1.05 7.30 13.86
CA ALA A 243 0.89 6.32 14.94
C ALA A 243 -0.41 5.52 14.81
N LEU A 244 -1.53 6.20 14.51
CA LEU A 244 -2.81 5.53 14.24
C LEU A 244 -2.73 4.64 12.98
N THR A 245 -1.93 5.03 11.98
CA THR A 245 -1.70 4.22 10.77
C THR A 245 -0.89 2.97 11.08
N VAL A 246 0.18 3.07 11.89
CA VAL A 246 0.95 1.89 12.34
C VAL A 246 0.03 0.91 13.06
N PHE A 247 -0.75 1.38 14.03
CA PHE A 247 -1.68 0.54 14.77
C PHE A 247 -2.74 -0.09 13.87
N GLY A 248 -3.36 0.70 12.98
CA GLY A 248 -4.35 0.20 12.03
C GLY A 248 -3.76 -0.81 11.05
N ALA A 249 -2.53 -0.60 10.58
CA ALA A 249 -1.84 -1.54 9.71
C ALA A 249 -1.51 -2.86 10.42
N VAL A 250 -1.13 -2.83 11.70
CA VAL A 250 -1.00 -4.04 12.52
C VAL A 250 -2.32 -4.81 12.56
N LEU A 251 -3.44 -4.16 12.90
CA LEU A 251 -4.75 -4.82 12.93
C LEU A 251 -5.19 -5.38 11.57
N PHE A 252 -4.84 -4.68 10.49
CA PHE A 252 -5.23 -5.10 9.15
C PHE A 252 -4.39 -6.27 8.64
N TYR A 253 -3.05 -6.19 8.77
CA TYR A 253 -2.16 -7.19 8.19
C TYR A 253 -2.04 -8.47 9.02
N THR A 254 -2.34 -8.45 10.31
CA THR A 254 -2.22 -9.63 11.16
C THR A 254 -2.97 -10.83 10.60
N LEU A 255 -4.25 -10.67 10.21
CA LEU A 255 -4.99 -11.81 9.64
C LEU A 255 -4.51 -12.22 8.25
N GLN A 256 -3.89 -11.34 7.50
CA GLN A 256 -3.31 -11.72 6.21
C GLN A 256 -2.04 -12.57 6.34
N VAL A 257 -1.33 -12.45 7.46
CA VAL A 257 -0.14 -13.25 7.78
C VAL A 257 -0.53 -14.51 8.54
N GLU A 258 -1.34 -14.38 9.59
CA GLU A 258 -1.64 -15.46 10.52
C GLU A 258 -2.71 -16.42 10.03
N MET A 259 -3.52 -16.02 9.03
CA MET A 259 -4.63 -16.82 8.53
C MET A 259 -4.20 -18.21 8.05
N SER A 260 -3.03 -18.31 7.41
CA SER A 260 -2.49 -19.58 6.93
C SER A 260 -2.17 -20.54 8.08
N PHE A 261 -1.59 -20.03 9.17
CA PHE A 261 -1.29 -20.81 10.38
C PHE A 261 -2.58 -21.22 11.12
N LEU A 262 -3.51 -20.26 11.27
CA LEU A 262 -4.79 -20.55 11.94
C LEU A 262 -5.64 -21.58 11.17
N LEU A 263 -5.58 -21.59 9.83
CA LEU A 263 -6.26 -22.61 9.02
C LEU A 263 -5.55 -23.96 9.12
N ASP A 264 -4.23 -23.98 9.18
CA ASP A 264 -3.43 -25.19 9.35
C ASP A 264 -3.67 -25.83 10.73
N ASP A 265 -3.73 -25.04 11.80
CA ASP A 265 -4.10 -25.47 13.15
C ASP A 265 -5.51 -26.10 13.20
N MET A 266 -6.42 -25.69 12.30
CA MET A 266 -7.76 -26.28 12.14
C MET A 266 -7.81 -27.50 11.20
N GLY A 267 -6.63 -27.98 10.72
CA GLY A 267 -6.50 -29.14 9.86
C GLY A 267 -6.62 -28.85 8.35
N VAL A 268 -6.64 -27.58 7.93
CA VAL A 268 -6.59 -27.23 6.51
C VAL A 268 -5.14 -27.10 6.06
N THR A 269 -4.51 -28.24 5.71
CA THR A 269 -3.08 -28.32 5.32
C THR A 269 -2.85 -28.11 3.82
N GLU A 270 -3.92 -28.14 2.99
CA GLU A 270 -3.83 -27.88 1.56
C GLU A 270 -3.61 -26.39 1.26
N THR A 271 -2.43 -26.07 0.75
CA THR A 271 -2.07 -24.68 0.40
C THR A 271 -3.00 -24.04 -0.65
N GLY A 272 -3.60 -24.87 -1.54
CA GLY A 272 -4.60 -24.41 -2.50
C GLY A 272 -5.85 -23.87 -1.81
N MET A 273 -6.35 -24.56 -0.77
CA MET A 273 -7.49 -24.11 0.03
C MET A 273 -7.16 -22.87 0.87
N ILE A 274 -5.96 -22.83 1.46
CA ILE A 274 -5.47 -21.66 2.18
C ILE A 274 -5.39 -20.45 1.24
N GLY A 275 -4.82 -20.64 0.05
CA GLY A 275 -4.74 -19.59 -0.97
C GLY A 275 -6.10 -19.11 -1.46
N LEU A 276 -7.08 -19.99 -1.60
CA LEU A 276 -8.46 -19.64 -1.95
C LEU A 276 -9.11 -18.80 -0.84
N ALA A 277 -9.01 -19.23 0.40
CA ALA A 277 -9.52 -18.49 1.55
C ALA A 277 -8.88 -17.09 1.64
N ALA A 278 -7.56 -16.99 1.50
CA ALA A 278 -6.84 -15.72 1.48
C ALA A 278 -7.23 -14.84 0.28
N ALA A 279 -7.52 -15.41 -0.88
CA ALA A 279 -7.99 -14.67 -2.04
C ALA A 279 -9.40 -14.08 -1.83
N ILE A 280 -10.30 -14.83 -1.21
CA ILE A 280 -11.65 -14.36 -0.83
C ILE A 280 -11.54 -13.17 0.14
N THR A 281 -10.68 -13.28 1.16
CA THR A 281 -10.46 -12.18 2.11
C THR A 281 -9.85 -10.96 1.44
N SER A 282 -8.90 -11.14 0.52
CA SER A 282 -8.30 -10.06 -0.27
C SER A 282 -9.35 -9.31 -1.11
N ALA A 283 -10.31 -10.01 -1.70
CA ALA A 283 -11.40 -9.38 -2.46
C ALA A 283 -12.27 -8.46 -1.58
N ALA A 284 -12.43 -8.75 -0.30
CA ALA A 284 -13.18 -7.90 0.64
C ALA A 284 -12.51 -6.52 0.84
N ILE A 285 -11.20 -6.41 0.70
CA ILE A 285 -10.48 -5.12 0.76
C ILE A 285 -10.97 -4.18 -0.36
N VAL A 286 -11.14 -4.74 -1.57
CA VAL A 286 -11.63 -3.99 -2.73
C VAL A 286 -13.05 -3.49 -2.45
N VAL A 287 -13.92 -4.35 -1.92
CA VAL A 287 -15.29 -3.97 -1.55
C VAL A 287 -15.29 -2.84 -0.52
N GLY A 288 -14.48 -2.93 0.54
CA GLY A 288 -14.32 -1.87 1.54
C GLY A 288 -13.87 -0.54 0.94
N SER A 289 -12.90 -0.57 0.04
CA SER A 289 -12.40 0.63 -0.65
C SER A 289 -13.47 1.27 -1.56
N VAL A 290 -14.27 0.46 -2.24
CA VAL A 290 -15.40 0.92 -3.06
C VAL A 290 -16.50 1.54 -2.18
N VAL A 291 -16.82 0.94 -1.04
CA VAL A 291 -17.78 1.49 -0.07
C VAL A 291 -17.31 2.87 0.42
N PHE A 292 -16.04 3.00 0.78
CA PHE A 292 -15.47 4.30 1.18
C PHE A 292 -15.64 5.36 0.08
N THR A 293 -15.31 5.04 -1.17
CA THR A 293 -15.34 6.01 -2.28
C THR A 293 -16.74 6.43 -2.70
N ARG A 294 -17.75 5.53 -2.56
CA ARG A 294 -19.11 5.81 -3.02
C ARG A 294 -20.00 6.53 -2.01
N THR A 295 -19.66 6.48 -0.73
CA THR A 295 -20.55 6.98 0.33
C THR A 295 -20.37 8.46 0.67
N GLY A 296 -19.33 9.14 0.18
CA GLY A 296 -19.10 10.58 0.39
C GLY A 296 -18.92 11.02 1.86
N ARG A 297 -18.81 10.07 2.80
CA ARG A 297 -18.61 10.37 4.22
C ARG A 297 -17.16 10.84 4.47
N THR A 298 -16.99 11.70 5.47
CA THR A 298 -15.66 12.16 5.86
C THR A 298 -14.81 11.03 6.43
N PRO A 299 -13.46 11.08 6.25
CA PRO A 299 -12.56 10.06 6.82
C PRO A 299 -12.74 9.86 8.32
N GLN A 300 -12.98 10.94 9.06
CA GLN A 300 -13.17 10.90 10.51
C GLN A 300 -14.45 10.15 10.91
N ALA A 301 -15.50 10.18 10.09
CA ALA A 301 -16.73 9.43 10.34
C ALA A 301 -16.59 7.93 10.01
N TRP A 302 -15.66 7.58 9.11
CA TRP A 302 -15.41 6.19 8.73
C TRP A 302 -14.46 5.44 9.68
N LEU A 303 -13.50 6.13 10.29
CA LEU A 303 -12.48 5.48 11.14
C LEU A 303 -13.07 4.63 12.27
N PRO A 304 -14.08 5.10 13.06
CA PRO A 304 -14.69 4.27 14.10
C PRO A 304 -15.27 2.96 13.54
N THR A 305 -16.00 3.05 12.42
CA THR A 305 -16.61 1.87 11.75
C THR A 305 -15.53 0.92 11.23
N ALA A 306 -14.46 1.45 10.63
CA ALA A 306 -13.37 0.65 10.08
C ALA A 306 -12.64 -0.13 11.17
N PHE A 307 -12.26 0.53 12.28
CA PHE A 307 -11.65 -0.14 13.44
C PHE A 307 -12.63 -1.12 14.11
N GLY A 308 -13.92 -0.79 14.16
CA GLY A 308 -14.96 -1.68 14.68
C GLY A 308 -15.13 -2.95 13.85
N LEU A 309 -15.08 -2.86 12.52
CA LEU A 309 -15.09 -4.03 11.64
C LEU A 309 -13.84 -4.88 11.81
N CYS A 310 -12.65 -4.26 11.92
CA CYS A 310 -11.43 -5.01 12.20
C CYS A 310 -11.54 -5.76 13.54
N ALA A 311 -12.04 -5.10 14.59
CA ALA A 311 -12.26 -5.71 15.89
C ALA A 311 -13.27 -6.86 15.86
N ALA A 312 -14.40 -6.66 15.17
CA ALA A 312 -15.42 -7.69 14.99
C ALA A 312 -14.87 -8.90 14.21
N GLY A 313 -14.07 -8.66 13.16
CA GLY A 313 -13.38 -9.70 12.41
C GLY A 313 -12.46 -10.55 13.31
N PHE A 314 -11.64 -9.91 14.13
CA PHE A 314 -10.79 -10.60 15.10
C PHE A 314 -11.59 -11.37 16.15
N ALA A 315 -12.71 -10.82 16.64
CA ALA A 315 -13.58 -11.51 17.61
C ALA A 315 -14.20 -12.78 16.99
N VAL A 316 -14.64 -12.70 15.73
CA VAL A 316 -15.16 -13.87 14.99
C VAL A 316 -14.07 -14.92 14.79
N VAL A 317 -12.84 -14.51 14.42
CA VAL A 317 -11.70 -15.42 14.27
C VAL A 317 -11.35 -16.09 15.61
N TRP A 318 -11.30 -15.33 16.69
CA TRP A 318 -11.03 -15.85 18.04
C TRP A 318 -12.01 -16.93 18.48
N LEU A 319 -13.30 -16.75 18.16
CA LEU A 319 -14.38 -17.66 18.53
C LEU A 319 -14.69 -18.70 17.45
N ALA A 320 -13.90 -18.75 16.36
CA ALA A 320 -14.20 -19.58 15.22
C ALA A 320 -14.10 -21.08 15.55
N PRO A 321 -15.21 -21.87 15.41
CA PRO A 321 -15.18 -23.31 15.64
C PRO A 321 -14.71 -24.12 14.42
N ASN A 322 -14.60 -23.49 13.25
CA ASN A 322 -14.24 -24.16 11.99
C ASN A 322 -13.63 -23.16 10.97
N PRO A 323 -12.95 -23.65 9.93
CA PRO A 323 -12.29 -22.82 8.92
C PRO A 323 -13.21 -21.83 8.17
N VAL A 324 -14.49 -22.17 8.01
CA VAL A 324 -15.46 -21.29 7.32
C VAL A 324 -15.74 -20.04 8.15
N VAL A 325 -16.01 -20.20 9.46
CA VAL A 325 -16.24 -19.07 10.37
C VAL A 325 -14.99 -18.23 10.50
N LEU A 326 -13.79 -18.84 10.56
CA LEU A 326 -12.52 -18.14 10.55
C LEU A 326 -12.40 -17.25 9.29
N THR A 327 -12.68 -17.82 8.12
CA THR A 327 -12.62 -17.08 6.85
C THR A 327 -13.64 -15.91 6.83
N ILE A 328 -14.85 -16.11 7.37
CA ILE A 328 -15.83 -15.02 7.51
C ILE A 328 -15.29 -13.89 8.40
N GLY A 329 -14.66 -14.22 9.53
CA GLY A 329 -14.01 -13.22 10.39
C GLY A 329 -12.92 -12.45 9.67
N ALA A 330 -12.09 -13.15 8.91
CA ALA A 330 -11.06 -12.52 8.10
C ALA A 330 -11.62 -11.62 6.99
N VAL A 331 -12.72 -12.00 6.34
CA VAL A 331 -13.46 -11.15 5.38
C VAL A 331 -13.98 -9.87 6.04
N ILE A 332 -14.54 -9.96 7.24
CA ILE A 332 -15.03 -8.79 8.00
C ILE A 332 -13.85 -7.86 8.34
N ASN A 333 -12.72 -8.40 8.80
CA ASN A 333 -11.50 -7.63 9.08
C ASN A 333 -10.99 -6.93 7.83
N CYS A 334 -10.86 -7.64 6.71
CA CYS A 334 -10.38 -7.11 5.45
C CYS A 334 -11.31 -6.03 4.86
N LEU A 335 -12.63 -6.16 5.05
CA LEU A 335 -13.59 -5.11 4.71
C LEU A 335 -13.31 -3.83 5.52
N GLY A 336 -13.08 -3.97 6.82
CA GLY A 336 -12.66 -2.88 7.71
C GLY A 336 -11.35 -2.23 7.24
N GLY A 337 -10.34 -3.02 6.92
CA GLY A 337 -9.06 -2.55 6.40
C GLY A 337 -9.19 -1.79 5.07
N GLY A 338 -10.04 -2.27 4.16
CA GLY A 338 -10.33 -1.62 2.89
C GLY A 338 -10.96 -0.22 3.03
N ILE A 339 -11.71 0.03 4.11
CA ILE A 339 -12.24 1.36 4.47
C ILE A 339 -11.17 2.18 5.21
N MET A 340 -10.42 1.55 6.10
CA MET A 340 -9.47 2.19 7.00
C MET A 340 -8.32 2.86 6.25
N LEU A 341 -7.70 2.17 5.29
CA LEU A 341 -6.51 2.64 4.60
C LEU A 341 -6.75 3.95 3.83
N PRO A 342 -7.76 4.07 2.94
CA PRO A 342 -8.03 5.33 2.26
C PRO A 342 -8.48 6.42 3.23
N SER A 343 -9.15 6.07 4.34
CA SER A 343 -9.54 7.03 5.38
C SER A 343 -8.32 7.65 6.07
N LEU A 344 -7.34 6.83 6.46
CA LEU A 344 -6.10 7.28 7.11
C LEU A 344 -5.23 8.12 6.17
N LEU A 345 -5.12 7.70 4.89
CA LEU A 345 -4.38 8.46 3.88
C LEU A 345 -5.02 9.84 3.67
N THR A 346 -6.33 9.89 3.47
CA THR A 346 -7.06 11.14 3.28
C THR A 346 -6.95 12.05 4.51
N LEU A 347 -7.00 11.47 5.71
CA LEU A 347 -6.80 12.20 6.96
C LEU A 347 -5.37 12.77 7.06
N ALA A 348 -4.34 12.01 6.67
CA ALA A 348 -2.96 12.49 6.65
C ALA A 348 -2.81 13.66 5.66
N MET A 349 -3.36 13.50 4.44
CA MET A 349 -3.30 14.52 3.40
C MET A 349 -4.04 15.82 3.77
N SER A 350 -5.14 15.73 4.52
CA SER A 350 -5.90 16.90 4.97
C SER A 350 -5.15 17.79 5.97
N LYS A 351 -4.09 17.29 6.58
CA LYS A 351 -3.24 18.01 7.54
C LYS A 351 -2.00 18.66 6.92
N LEU A 352 -1.81 18.48 5.61
CA LEU A 352 -0.61 18.88 4.88
C LEU A 352 -0.93 19.96 3.86
N GLU A 353 -0.13 21.02 3.84
CA GLU A 353 -0.11 21.99 2.75
C GLU A 353 0.46 21.35 1.49
N PHE A 354 0.19 21.93 0.32
CA PHE A 354 0.60 21.38 -0.98
C PHE A 354 2.10 21.10 -1.06
N ALA A 355 2.93 22.03 -0.54
CA ALA A 355 4.38 21.91 -0.53
C ALA A 355 4.92 20.73 0.31
N ASP A 356 4.20 20.35 1.38
CA ASP A 356 4.61 19.28 2.31
C ASP A 356 4.05 17.91 1.96
N ARG A 357 3.13 17.83 0.98
CA ARG A 357 2.44 16.57 0.64
C ARG A 357 3.38 15.43 0.27
N GLY A 358 4.43 15.70 -0.51
CA GLY A 358 5.38 14.66 -0.91
C GLY A 358 6.08 14.02 0.29
N ARG A 359 6.59 14.83 1.22
CA ARG A 359 7.24 14.36 2.46
C ARG A 359 6.25 13.68 3.39
N GLY A 360 5.06 14.23 3.52
CA GLY A 360 4.02 13.68 4.38
C GLY A 360 3.46 12.35 3.88
N ILE A 361 3.27 12.18 2.57
CA ILE A 361 2.90 10.89 1.96
C ILE A 361 3.99 9.85 2.22
N GLY A 362 5.28 10.20 2.02
CA GLY A 362 6.39 9.29 2.30
C GLY A 362 6.40 8.81 3.74
N LEU A 363 6.18 9.69 4.72
CA LEU A 363 6.10 9.34 6.13
C LEU A 363 4.88 8.48 6.46
N TRP A 364 3.71 8.80 5.89
CA TRP A 364 2.50 7.99 6.05
C TRP A 364 2.69 6.59 5.47
N THR A 365 3.24 6.49 4.27
CA THR A 365 3.55 5.21 3.60
C THR A 365 4.55 4.40 4.43
N GLY A 366 5.60 5.04 4.95
CA GLY A 366 6.55 4.41 5.86
C GLY A 366 5.88 3.88 7.13
N SER A 367 4.96 4.64 7.73
CA SER A 367 4.18 4.21 8.89
C SER A 367 3.28 3.01 8.59
N PHE A 368 2.66 2.98 7.41
CA PHE A 368 1.83 1.87 6.96
C PHE A 368 2.64 0.57 6.81
N PHE A 369 3.76 0.62 6.11
CA PHE A 369 4.62 -0.55 5.93
C PHE A 369 5.33 -0.97 7.23
N LEU A 370 5.63 -0.01 8.13
CA LEU A 370 6.14 -0.34 9.46
C LEU A 370 5.12 -1.17 10.26
N GLY A 371 3.83 -0.81 10.22
CA GLY A 371 2.77 -1.60 10.85
C GLY A 371 2.64 -3.00 10.25
N GLN A 372 2.77 -3.13 8.92
CA GLN A 372 2.79 -4.42 8.24
C GLN A 372 3.96 -5.31 8.71
N PHE A 373 5.16 -4.73 8.86
CA PHE A 373 6.31 -5.46 9.39
C PHE A 373 6.13 -5.89 10.84
N LEU A 374 5.55 -5.02 11.68
CA LEU A 374 5.40 -5.27 13.10
C LEU A 374 4.32 -6.32 13.43
N CYS A 375 3.37 -6.60 12.52
CA CYS A 375 2.22 -7.45 12.83
C CYS A 375 2.60 -8.85 13.33
N PRO A 376 3.51 -9.63 12.72
CA PRO A 376 3.87 -10.94 13.27
C PRO A 376 4.63 -10.84 14.58
N LEU A 377 5.45 -9.81 14.77
CA LEU A 377 6.17 -9.60 16.02
C LEU A 377 5.22 -9.31 17.18
N VAL A 378 4.15 -8.56 16.92
CA VAL A 378 3.09 -8.30 17.89
C VAL A 378 2.35 -9.60 18.23
N VAL A 379 2.04 -10.44 17.25
CA VAL A 379 1.39 -11.74 17.51
C VAL A 379 2.28 -12.65 18.32
N VAL A 380 3.57 -12.81 17.98
CA VAL A 380 4.53 -13.62 18.74
C VAL A 380 4.63 -13.11 20.21
N ALA A 381 4.75 -11.78 20.39
CA ALA A 381 4.79 -11.19 21.73
C ALA A 381 3.49 -11.41 22.51
N LEU A 382 2.33 -11.30 21.88
CA LEU A 382 1.05 -11.57 22.54
C LEU A 382 0.91 -13.06 22.88
N THR A 383 1.23 -13.95 21.95
CA THR A 383 1.14 -15.41 22.15
C THR A 383 2.01 -15.87 23.30
N SER A 384 3.19 -15.28 23.50
CA SER A 384 4.06 -15.58 24.65
C SER A 384 3.44 -15.20 26.01
N VAL A 385 2.51 -14.25 26.02
CA VAL A 385 1.81 -13.80 27.24
C VAL A 385 0.50 -14.54 27.46
N VAL A 386 -0.31 -14.72 26.38
CA VAL A 386 -1.66 -15.28 26.49
C VAL A 386 -1.74 -16.78 26.19
N GLY A 387 -0.64 -17.39 25.73
CA GLY A 387 -0.48 -18.85 25.59
C GLY A 387 -0.96 -19.43 24.26
N SER A 388 -1.65 -18.67 23.38
CA SER A 388 -2.06 -19.17 22.06
C SER A 388 -2.27 -18.06 21.04
N THR A 389 -2.09 -18.38 19.76
CA THR A 389 -2.36 -17.46 18.64
C THR A 389 -3.83 -17.06 18.59
N ALA A 390 -4.75 -18.01 18.84
CA ALA A 390 -6.18 -17.71 18.90
C ALA A 390 -6.52 -16.70 20.00
N ALA A 391 -5.95 -16.82 21.22
CA ALA A 391 -6.16 -15.86 22.31
C ALA A 391 -5.57 -14.47 21.96
N SER A 392 -4.46 -14.42 21.22
CA SER A 392 -3.89 -13.17 20.71
C SER A 392 -4.87 -12.42 19.81
N MET A 393 -5.68 -13.13 19.01
CA MET A 393 -6.76 -12.52 18.20
C MET A 393 -7.83 -11.86 19.08
N GLY A 394 -8.14 -12.44 20.24
CA GLY A 394 -9.04 -11.84 21.24
C GLY A 394 -8.50 -10.51 21.80
N VAL A 395 -7.20 -10.44 22.12
CA VAL A 395 -6.55 -9.19 22.56
C VAL A 395 -6.58 -8.12 21.48
N LEU A 396 -6.32 -8.50 20.23
CA LEU A 396 -6.39 -7.59 19.07
C LEU A 396 -7.83 -7.12 18.82
N ALA A 397 -8.84 -7.99 19.01
CA ALA A 397 -10.24 -7.61 18.95
C ALA A 397 -10.57 -6.52 19.98
N LEU A 398 -10.16 -6.71 21.25
CA LEU A 398 -10.37 -5.74 22.33
C LEU A 398 -9.67 -4.41 22.01
N SER A 399 -8.41 -4.45 21.58
CA SER A 399 -7.64 -3.25 21.24
C SER A 399 -8.28 -2.44 20.10
N GLY A 400 -8.76 -3.12 19.05
CA GLY A 400 -9.50 -2.52 17.94
C GLY A 400 -10.84 -1.94 18.37
N ALA A 401 -11.58 -2.63 19.27
CA ALA A 401 -12.85 -2.14 19.84
C ALA A 401 -12.65 -0.87 20.68
N VAL A 402 -11.60 -0.83 21.52
CA VAL A 402 -11.24 0.36 22.30
C VAL A 402 -10.89 1.53 21.36
N ALA A 403 -10.10 1.29 20.32
CA ALA A 403 -9.78 2.32 19.33
C ALA A 403 -11.03 2.82 18.59
N SER A 404 -11.93 1.91 18.18
CA SER A 404 -13.21 2.27 17.56
C SER A 404 -14.05 3.16 18.48
N ALA A 405 -14.20 2.80 19.75
CA ALA A 405 -14.95 3.56 20.74
C ALA A 405 -14.32 4.94 20.98
N ALA A 406 -13.01 5.01 21.16
CA ALA A 406 -12.28 6.25 21.38
C ALA A 406 -12.43 7.23 20.19
N LEU A 407 -12.28 6.71 18.96
CA LEU A 407 -12.46 7.50 17.74
C LEU A 407 -13.91 7.95 17.55
N GLY A 408 -14.89 7.10 17.91
CA GLY A 408 -16.31 7.42 17.88
C GLY A 408 -16.68 8.53 18.85
N LEU A 409 -16.17 8.48 20.09
CA LEU A 409 -16.35 9.53 21.09
C LEU A 409 -15.70 10.86 20.64
N ALA A 410 -14.49 10.80 20.07
CA ALA A 410 -13.80 11.98 19.55
C ALA A 410 -14.57 12.61 18.37
N ALA A 411 -15.15 11.80 17.50
CA ALA A 411 -15.97 12.28 16.38
C ALA A 411 -17.26 12.99 16.87
N ARG A 412 -17.95 12.40 17.86
CA ARG A 412 -19.17 12.99 18.47
C ARG A 412 -18.88 14.33 19.15
N ARG A 413 -17.79 14.44 19.91
CA ARG A 413 -17.38 15.69 20.58
C ARG A 413 -17.14 16.82 19.56
N ARG A 414 -16.55 16.53 18.42
CA ARG A 414 -16.30 17.52 17.36
C ARG A 414 -17.61 17.95 16.66
N ALA A 415 -18.55 17.04 16.48
CA ALA A 415 -19.86 17.36 15.90
C ALA A 415 -20.72 18.26 16.83
N GLY A 416 -20.59 18.09 18.15
CA GLY A 416 -21.30 18.93 19.13
C GLY A 416 -20.73 20.33 19.35
N VAL A 417 -19.52 20.62 18.83
CA VAL A 417 -18.84 21.93 18.92
C VAL A 417 -19.01 22.76 17.63
N ALA A 418 -19.68 22.22 16.58
CA ALA A 418 -19.93 22.98 15.35
C ALA A 418 -20.77 24.24 15.66
N PRO A 419 -20.34 25.46 15.29
CA PRO A 419 -21.11 26.66 15.51
C PRO A 419 -22.47 26.57 14.81
N ALA A 420 -23.51 27.05 15.51
CA ALA A 420 -24.86 27.18 14.94
C ALA A 420 -24.80 27.91 13.59
N PRO A 421 -25.61 27.51 12.60
CA PRO A 421 -25.63 28.19 11.30
C PRO A 421 -25.94 29.69 11.56
N VAL A 422 -25.03 30.55 11.07
CA VAL A 422 -25.26 32.00 11.05
C VAL A 422 -26.52 32.20 10.26
N GLN A 423 -27.62 32.56 10.94
CA GLN A 423 -28.84 33.04 10.29
C GLN A 423 -28.44 34.25 9.44
N GLN A 424 -28.48 34.08 8.12
CA GLN A 424 -28.47 35.22 7.22
C GLN A 424 -29.68 36.07 7.57
N ILE A 425 -29.42 37.18 8.24
CA ILE A 425 -30.39 38.22 8.44
C ILE A 425 -30.65 38.81 7.05
N ALA A 426 -31.78 38.40 6.46
CA ALA A 426 -32.32 39.06 5.29
C ALA A 426 -32.77 40.46 5.71
N GLY A 427 -32.06 41.48 5.23
CA GLY A 427 -32.41 42.89 5.26
C GLY A 427 -32.47 43.43 3.85
#